data_930c9d564fdcaa89273aebb814f13ddc
#
_entry.id   930c9d564fdcaa89273aebb814f13ddc
#
_cell.length_a   1.000
_cell.length_b   1.000
_cell.length_c   1.000
_cell.angle_alpha   90.00
_cell.angle_beta   90.00
_cell.angle_gamma   90.00
#
_symmetry.space_group_name_H-M   'P 1'
#
loop_
_entity.id
_entity.type
_entity.pdbx_description
1 polymer ?
#
loop_
_entity_poly.entity_id
_entity_poly.type
_entity_poly.pdbx_seq_one_letter_code
_entity_poly.pdbx_strand_id
1 'polypeptide(L)'
;IRDLRMSRGLGDVYKRQPNDRNMEILLYADHTQEDEYYNGGSLSYGGGGAPDNFAGWMMNWNYTDARSADNQAVINRIAEQCYGRPWTRMAPPLGVFTKTFADKVNDSRYDGTFTTVYRGNWSTAGQNWESVTNANGMKVKEREPIFSFVFQDMDKIDYAGEGSKSNLGAGTLPGRADWVLGLDAVGRYVYPGLWKLGPYRTDNGSGAGQPNAGSTRPYNIAKFSELYLVAAEAAVEGAATQAGKSARDLVNVLRARAGRWTYSNAEYKEVDRDFSAEMTAATPATIDINYILDERSREFYGEGYRWFDLVRTQKWNEYADSYVICGGKGDHNPQTYSRTIEAFHYLRPIPQGQLDGMEMTEEEKDAYQNPGYRD
;
A
#
# COMPACT_ATOMS: atom_id res chain seq x y z
N ILE A 1 9.13 -27.79 -12.89
CA ILE A 1 8.47 -26.52 -12.55
C ILE A 1 6.99 -26.80 -12.78
N ARG A 2 6.31 -27.26 -11.73
CA ARG A 2 4.85 -27.44 -11.79
C ARG A 2 4.21 -26.06 -11.87
N ASP A 3 3.21 -25.97 -12.74
CA ASP A 3 2.32 -24.83 -12.89
C ASP A 3 2.08 -24.13 -11.54
N LEU A 4 2.76 -23.04 -11.33
CA LEU A 4 2.37 -22.08 -10.33
C LEU A 4 1.06 -21.47 -10.83
N ARG A 5 -0.04 -22.12 -10.56
CA ARG A 5 -1.36 -21.49 -10.64
C ARG A 5 -1.41 -20.43 -9.55
N MET A 6 -0.73 -19.35 -9.81
CA MET A 6 -0.88 -18.12 -9.06
C MET A 6 -2.25 -17.54 -9.40
N SER A 7 -3.27 -18.17 -8.87
CA SER A 7 -4.60 -17.64 -8.95
C SER A 7 -4.78 -16.70 -7.78
N ARG A 8 -5.03 -15.44 -8.08
CA ARG A 8 -5.63 -14.43 -7.22
C ARG A 8 -4.72 -13.25 -6.93
N GLY A 9 -5.24 -12.05 -7.15
CA GLY A 9 -4.53 -10.80 -6.90
C GLY A 9 -3.98 -10.71 -5.48
N LEU A 10 -2.89 -9.97 -5.30
CA LEU A 10 -2.17 -9.86 -4.01
C LEU A 10 -3.08 -9.61 -2.79
N GLY A 11 -4.21 -8.93 -2.98
CA GLY A 11 -5.18 -8.69 -1.91
C GLY A 11 -5.98 -9.92 -1.47
N ASP A 12 -6.23 -10.87 -2.37
CA ASP A 12 -7.05 -12.05 -2.08
C ASP A 12 -6.21 -13.23 -1.54
N VAL A 13 -4.93 -13.27 -1.88
CA VAL A 13 -3.97 -14.23 -1.33
C VAL A 13 -3.94 -14.15 0.19
N TYR A 14 -4.11 -12.96 0.75
CA TYR A 14 -4.12 -12.75 2.20
C TYR A 14 -5.46 -13.02 2.88
N LYS A 15 -6.55 -13.13 2.12
CA LYS A 15 -7.90 -13.32 2.68
C LYS A 15 -8.32 -14.78 2.82
N ARG A 16 -7.79 -15.69 2.01
CA ARG A 16 -8.40 -17.01 1.83
C ARG A 16 -7.47 -18.21 2.01
N GLN A 17 -6.16 -17.99 2.13
CA GLN A 17 -5.23 -19.09 2.33
C GLN A 17 -4.41 -18.87 3.59
N PRO A 18 -4.35 -19.87 4.47
CA PRO A 18 -3.32 -19.90 5.50
C PRO A 18 -1.95 -19.72 4.86
N ASN A 19 -1.04 -18.99 5.51
CA ASN A 19 0.30 -18.73 4.96
C ASN A 19 1.09 -20.01 4.70
N ASP A 20 0.79 -21.09 5.41
CA ASP A 20 1.36 -22.42 5.18
C ASP A 20 1.06 -23.01 3.79
N ARG A 21 0.06 -22.49 3.10
CA ARG A 21 -0.33 -22.89 1.74
C ARG A 21 0.02 -21.89 0.66
N ASN A 22 0.56 -20.73 1.04
CA ASN A 22 0.97 -19.72 0.09
C ASN A 22 2.41 -19.98 -0.34
N MET A 23 2.58 -20.57 -1.53
CA MET A 23 3.89 -20.94 -2.07
C MET A 23 4.79 -19.75 -2.42
N GLU A 24 4.29 -18.52 -2.38
CA GLU A 24 5.10 -17.31 -2.56
C GLU A 24 5.78 -16.87 -1.27
N ILE A 25 5.32 -17.35 -0.12
CA ILE A 25 5.88 -16.98 1.18
C ILE A 25 6.87 -18.07 1.60
N LEU A 26 8.12 -17.68 1.79
CA LEU A 26 9.18 -18.56 2.22
C LEU A 26 9.34 -18.60 3.74
N LEU A 27 9.14 -17.46 4.37
CA LEU A 27 9.24 -17.31 5.82
C LEU A 27 8.29 -16.22 6.29
N TYR A 28 7.57 -16.48 7.34
CA TYR A 28 6.66 -15.52 7.97
C TYR A 28 6.64 -15.69 9.49
N ALA A 29 6.32 -14.62 10.19
CA ALA A 29 5.92 -14.67 11.58
C ALA A 29 4.40 -14.84 11.61
N ASP A 30 3.93 -15.92 12.21
CA ASP A 30 2.50 -16.16 12.35
C ASP A 30 1.93 -15.29 13.46
N HIS A 31 0.71 -14.81 13.26
CA HIS A 31 -0.04 -14.06 14.25
C HIS A 31 -1.45 -14.63 14.34
N THR A 32 -1.74 -15.24 15.46
CA THR A 32 -3.06 -15.81 15.74
C THR A 32 -3.74 -15.08 16.90
N GLN A 33 -5.02 -15.32 17.10
CA GLN A 33 -5.73 -14.79 18.25
C GLN A 33 -5.18 -15.31 19.59
N GLU A 34 -4.48 -16.44 19.56
CA GLU A 34 -3.90 -17.10 20.75
C GLU A 34 -2.52 -16.53 21.11
N ASP A 35 -1.87 -15.81 20.17
CA ASP A 35 -0.51 -15.30 20.33
C ASP A 35 -0.41 -14.09 21.26
N GLU A 36 -1.51 -13.57 21.75
CA GLU A 36 -1.53 -12.49 22.74
C GLU A 36 -0.62 -12.76 23.94
N TYR A 37 -0.47 -14.03 24.30
CA TYR A 37 0.37 -14.47 25.42
C TYR A 37 1.86 -14.59 25.07
N TYR A 38 2.20 -14.79 23.80
CA TYR A 38 3.56 -15.11 23.38
C TYR A 38 4.31 -13.93 22.79
N ASN A 39 3.62 -13.01 22.14
CA ASN A 39 4.24 -11.88 21.43
C ASN A 39 4.28 -10.59 22.25
N GLY A 40 3.77 -10.61 23.48
CA GLY A 40 3.72 -9.41 24.32
C GLY A 40 2.82 -8.28 23.79
N GLY A 41 2.09 -8.56 22.73
CA GLY A 41 1.14 -7.65 22.11
C GLY A 41 -0.27 -7.91 22.62
N SER A 42 -1.07 -6.87 22.79
CA SER A 42 -2.48 -6.98 23.12
C SER A 42 -3.33 -6.85 21.86
N LEU A 43 -4.22 -7.80 21.64
CA LEU A 43 -5.24 -7.73 20.60
C LEU A 43 -6.40 -6.81 20.97
N SER A 44 -6.42 -6.28 22.21
CA SER A 44 -7.48 -5.40 22.67
C SER A 44 -7.18 -3.93 22.33
N TYR A 45 -8.24 -3.17 22.09
CA TYR A 45 -8.13 -1.72 21.90
C TYR A 45 -7.55 -1.05 23.15
N GLY A 46 -6.53 -0.21 22.94
CA GLY A 46 -5.85 0.49 24.03
C GLY A 46 -4.91 -0.35 24.86
N GLY A 47 -4.75 -1.62 24.53
CA GLY A 47 -3.71 -2.47 25.12
C GLY A 47 -2.31 -2.03 24.69
N GLY A 48 -1.29 -2.37 25.48
CA GLY A 48 0.09 -1.97 25.25
C GLY A 48 0.77 -2.55 24.00
N GLY A 49 0.06 -3.37 23.22
CA GLY A 49 0.55 -3.94 21.97
C GLY A 49 0.48 -2.95 20.81
N ALA A 50 1.59 -2.76 20.13
CA ALA A 50 1.56 -2.08 18.84
C ALA A 50 0.85 -2.97 17.81
N PRO A 51 0.10 -2.40 16.86
CA PRO A 51 -0.43 -3.18 15.74
C PRO A 51 0.74 -3.78 14.96
N ASP A 52 0.63 -5.07 14.63
CA ASP A 52 1.68 -5.83 13.93
C ASP A 52 2.00 -5.27 12.56
N ASN A 53 1.09 -4.50 12.01
CA ASN A 53 1.24 -3.87 10.73
C ASN A 53 1.13 -2.36 10.85
N PHE A 54 2.26 -1.73 11.14
CA PHE A 54 2.35 -0.29 11.29
C PHE A 54 1.90 0.47 10.02
N ALA A 55 2.29 0.01 8.85
CA ALA A 55 1.94 0.67 7.60
C ALA A 55 0.42 0.62 7.34
N GLY A 56 -0.21 -0.53 7.49
CA GLY A 56 -1.64 -0.69 7.35
C GLY A 56 -2.44 0.12 8.37
N TRP A 57 -1.85 0.33 9.53
CA TRP A 57 -2.47 1.10 10.61
C TRP A 57 -2.34 2.61 10.41
N MET A 58 -1.29 3.07 9.75
CA MET A 58 -0.95 4.49 9.60
C MET A 58 -1.36 5.10 8.25
N MET A 59 -1.47 4.29 7.20
CA MET A 59 -1.69 4.76 5.83
C MET A 59 -3.17 4.72 5.41
N ASN A 60 -4.04 5.33 6.20
CA ASN A 60 -5.45 5.48 5.83
C ASN A 60 -5.93 6.90 6.14
N TRP A 61 -6.68 7.46 5.20
CA TRP A 61 -7.33 8.76 5.41
C TRP A 61 -8.56 8.64 6.32
N ASN A 62 -9.09 9.78 6.76
CA ASN A 62 -10.26 9.78 7.63
C ASN A 62 -11.56 9.59 6.84
N TYR A 63 -11.76 8.39 6.29
CA TYR A 63 -12.92 8.05 5.48
C TYR A 63 -14.24 8.17 6.24
N THR A 64 -14.21 8.21 7.57
CA THR A 64 -15.41 8.46 8.38
C THR A 64 -15.94 9.89 8.27
N ASP A 65 -15.18 10.81 7.67
CA ASP A 65 -15.64 12.16 7.34
C ASP A 65 -16.52 12.18 6.07
N ALA A 66 -16.54 11.10 5.29
CA ALA A 66 -17.42 10.99 4.14
C ALA A 66 -18.90 11.02 4.57
N ARG A 67 -19.67 11.89 3.93
CA ARG A 67 -21.08 12.09 4.23
C ARG A 67 -21.93 11.94 2.97
N SER A 68 -23.17 11.48 3.15
CA SER A 68 -24.17 11.57 2.09
C SER A 68 -24.57 13.03 1.82
N ALA A 69 -25.32 13.26 0.75
CA ALA A 69 -25.88 14.59 0.48
C ALA A 69 -26.75 15.10 1.65
N ASP A 70 -27.37 14.17 2.38
CA ASP A 70 -28.21 14.45 3.56
C ASP A 70 -27.36 14.48 4.86
N ASN A 71 -26.05 14.61 4.76
CA ASN A 71 -25.09 14.67 5.88
C ASN A 71 -25.06 13.41 6.78
N GLN A 72 -25.43 12.26 6.27
CA GLN A 72 -25.39 11.00 7.00
C GLN A 72 -23.98 10.39 7.00
N ALA A 73 -23.57 9.73 8.08
CA ALA A 73 -22.29 9.02 8.18
C ALA A 73 -22.38 7.68 7.44
N VAL A 74 -21.87 7.64 6.24
CA VAL A 74 -22.05 6.52 5.31
C VAL A 74 -20.95 5.46 5.40
N ILE A 75 -19.76 5.83 5.91
CA ILE A 75 -18.64 4.93 6.09
C ILE A 75 -18.18 5.00 7.55
N ASN A 76 -18.21 3.88 8.23
CA ASN A 76 -17.85 3.75 9.64
C ASN A 76 -16.59 2.95 9.82
N ARG A 77 -15.93 3.16 10.97
CA ARG A 77 -14.74 2.41 11.36
C ARG A 77 -15.06 0.93 11.53
N ILE A 78 -14.26 0.09 10.92
CA ILE A 78 -14.33 -1.36 11.08
C ILE A 78 -12.96 -1.98 10.81
N ALA A 79 -12.62 -3.08 11.47
CA ALA A 79 -11.37 -3.82 11.27
C ALA A 79 -11.44 -4.75 10.04
N GLU A 80 -12.00 -4.27 8.95
CA GLU A 80 -11.92 -4.91 7.64
C GLU A 80 -10.73 -4.35 6.86
N GLN A 81 -10.09 -5.19 6.06
CA GLN A 81 -8.89 -4.84 5.31
C GLN A 81 -9.08 -3.62 4.38
N CYS A 82 -10.26 -3.48 3.78
CA CYS A 82 -10.57 -2.39 2.85
C CYS A 82 -10.77 -1.02 3.53
N TYR A 83 -10.96 -0.97 4.84
CA TYR A 83 -11.19 0.30 5.53
C TYR A 83 -9.96 0.77 6.31
N GLY A 84 -9.34 -0.07 7.10
CA GLY A 84 -8.18 0.32 7.91
C GLY A 84 -8.51 1.35 8.99
N ARG A 85 -7.47 1.99 9.53
CA ARG A 85 -7.63 2.99 10.58
C ARG A 85 -7.76 4.41 10.01
N PRO A 86 -8.87 5.11 10.23
CA PRO A 86 -9.11 6.43 9.64
C PRO A 86 -8.43 7.56 10.44
N TRP A 87 -7.12 7.75 10.29
CA TRP A 87 -6.38 8.74 11.12
C TRP A 87 -5.41 9.64 10.37
N THR A 88 -5.32 9.57 9.07
CA THR A 88 -4.49 10.47 8.23
C THR A 88 -3.06 10.66 8.76
N ARG A 89 -2.42 9.58 9.21
CA ARG A 89 -1.07 9.66 9.77
C ARG A 89 0.02 9.72 8.69
N MET A 90 -0.18 8.96 7.62
CA MET A 90 0.78 8.85 6.52
C MET A 90 0.03 8.82 5.19
N ALA A 91 0.25 9.81 4.36
CA ALA A 91 -0.27 9.87 3.00
C ALA A 91 0.84 9.53 2.00
N PRO A 92 0.56 8.72 0.96
CA PRO A 92 1.52 8.50 -0.11
C PRO A 92 1.82 9.79 -0.87
N PRO A 93 3.09 10.07 -1.21
CA PRO A 93 3.41 11.15 -2.15
C PRO A 93 2.74 10.92 -3.51
N LEU A 94 2.44 12.00 -4.25
CA LEU A 94 1.79 11.90 -5.56
C LEU A 94 2.55 11.01 -6.55
N GLY A 95 3.87 10.99 -6.49
CA GLY A 95 4.72 10.14 -7.32
C GLY A 95 4.43 8.64 -7.19
N VAL A 96 3.86 8.21 -6.07
CA VAL A 96 3.44 6.81 -5.89
C VAL A 96 2.35 6.46 -6.90
N PHE A 97 1.40 7.34 -7.13
CA PHE A 97 0.29 7.11 -8.04
C PHE A 97 0.65 7.39 -9.51
N THR A 98 1.56 8.34 -9.77
CA THR A 98 1.89 8.78 -11.13
C THR A 98 3.10 8.06 -11.72
N LYS A 99 4.04 7.62 -10.88
CA LYS A 99 5.31 6.99 -11.31
C LYS A 99 5.39 5.52 -10.88
N THR A 100 5.30 5.24 -9.58
CA THR A 100 5.47 3.87 -9.08
C THR A 100 4.39 2.95 -9.63
N PHE A 101 3.13 3.33 -9.54
CA PHE A 101 1.98 2.60 -10.08
C PHE A 101 1.38 3.34 -11.30
N ALA A 102 2.22 3.64 -12.28
CA ALA A 102 1.78 4.36 -13.48
C ALA A 102 0.78 3.55 -14.30
N ASP A 103 1.05 2.27 -14.52
CA ASP A 103 0.14 1.34 -15.19
C ASP A 103 -0.86 0.74 -14.20
N LYS A 104 -2.09 1.23 -14.22
CA LYS A 104 -3.16 0.79 -13.35
C LYS A 104 -4.15 -0.15 -14.05
N VAL A 105 -3.98 -0.31 -15.36
CA VAL A 105 -4.85 -1.14 -16.19
C VAL A 105 -4.30 -2.56 -16.30
N ASN A 106 -3.02 -2.66 -16.63
CA ASN A 106 -2.39 -3.96 -16.84
C ASN A 106 -1.79 -4.53 -15.56
N ASP A 107 -1.26 -3.68 -14.66
CA ASP A 107 -0.61 -4.09 -13.41
C ASP A 107 -1.61 -4.17 -12.26
N SER A 108 -1.98 -5.38 -11.85
CA SER A 108 -2.93 -5.62 -10.76
C SER A 108 -2.43 -5.14 -9.38
N ARG A 109 -1.13 -4.84 -9.24
CA ARG A 109 -0.54 -4.49 -7.94
C ARG A 109 -1.01 -3.14 -7.41
N TYR A 110 -1.42 -2.21 -8.30
CA TYR A 110 -2.06 -0.99 -7.83
C TYR A 110 -3.37 -1.28 -7.09
N ASP A 111 -4.27 -2.02 -7.72
CA ASP A 111 -5.53 -2.44 -7.12
C ASP A 111 -5.32 -3.34 -5.88
N GLY A 112 -4.30 -4.20 -5.93
CA GLY A 112 -3.93 -5.06 -4.81
C GLY A 112 -3.25 -4.32 -3.65
N THR A 113 -2.76 -3.11 -3.87
CA THR A 113 -2.06 -2.31 -2.85
C THR A 113 -2.97 -1.31 -2.17
N PHE A 114 -3.88 -0.67 -2.90
CA PHE A 114 -4.68 0.44 -2.40
C PHE A 114 -6.17 0.13 -2.35
N THR A 115 -6.82 0.68 -1.33
CA THR A 115 -8.28 0.82 -1.31
C THR A 115 -8.63 2.04 -2.16
N THR A 116 -9.14 1.79 -3.35
CA THR A 116 -9.53 2.84 -4.30
C THR A 116 -11.04 3.07 -4.33
N VAL A 117 -11.81 2.15 -3.78
CA VAL A 117 -13.27 2.25 -3.67
C VAL A 117 -13.72 1.97 -2.25
N TYR A 118 -14.35 2.95 -1.64
CA TYR A 118 -14.96 2.83 -0.32
C TYR A 118 -16.46 2.63 -0.46
N ARG A 119 -16.96 1.62 0.24
CA ARG A 119 -18.37 1.21 0.18
C ARG A 119 -19.10 1.59 1.44
N GLY A 120 -20.38 1.85 1.33
CA GLY A 120 -21.23 2.11 2.49
C GLY A 120 -21.23 0.93 3.45
N ASN A 121 -21.13 1.22 4.74
CA ASN A 121 -21.20 0.20 5.79
C ASN A 121 -21.93 0.72 7.03
N TRP A 122 -22.97 1.50 6.83
CA TRP A 122 -23.69 2.21 7.90
C TRP A 122 -24.42 1.30 8.87
N SER A 123 -24.78 0.08 8.49
CA SER A 123 -25.35 -0.91 9.42
C SER A 123 -24.39 -1.29 10.53
N THR A 124 -23.08 -1.19 10.31
CA THR A 124 -22.07 -1.45 11.35
C THR A 124 -22.13 -0.44 12.51
N ALA A 125 -22.73 0.73 12.28
CA ALA A 125 -23.03 1.73 13.29
C ALA A 125 -24.51 1.71 13.73
N GLY A 126 -25.23 0.62 13.45
CA GLY A 126 -26.63 0.44 13.87
C GLY A 126 -27.65 1.23 13.05
N GLN A 127 -27.25 1.74 11.89
CA GLN A 127 -28.18 2.46 11.00
C GLN A 127 -28.91 1.48 10.08
N ASN A 128 -30.20 1.68 9.86
CA ASN A 128 -31.05 0.79 9.04
C ASN A 128 -31.58 1.50 7.80
N TRP A 129 -30.83 2.46 7.26
CA TRP A 129 -31.24 3.15 6.03
C TRP A 129 -31.25 2.17 4.86
N GLU A 130 -32.30 2.16 4.09
CA GLU A 130 -32.39 1.35 2.87
C GLU A 130 -31.41 1.84 1.82
N SER A 131 -31.22 3.14 1.73
CA SER A 131 -30.32 3.81 0.81
C SER A 131 -29.98 5.20 1.32
N VAL A 132 -28.87 5.74 0.80
CA VAL A 132 -28.47 7.14 1.00
C VAL A 132 -28.45 7.85 -0.34
N THR A 133 -28.49 9.17 -0.33
CA THR A 133 -28.40 9.98 -1.55
C THR A 133 -26.93 10.42 -1.70
N ASN A 134 -26.31 10.11 -2.84
CA ASN A 134 -24.95 10.56 -3.14
C ASN A 134 -24.94 12.01 -3.70
N ALA A 135 -23.73 12.53 -3.98
CA ALA A 135 -23.55 13.89 -4.53
C ALA A 135 -24.23 14.09 -5.90
N ASN A 136 -24.44 13.02 -6.66
CA ASN A 136 -25.13 13.05 -7.95
C ASN A 136 -26.65 12.92 -7.84
N GLY A 137 -27.19 12.95 -6.63
CA GLY A 137 -28.64 12.81 -6.38
C GLY A 137 -29.18 11.39 -6.54
N MET A 138 -28.30 10.39 -6.66
CA MET A 138 -28.71 9.00 -6.84
C MET A 138 -28.80 8.27 -5.50
N LYS A 139 -29.71 7.29 -5.46
CA LYS A 139 -29.82 6.38 -4.32
C LYS A 139 -28.78 5.28 -4.42
N VAL A 140 -28.01 5.15 -3.36
CA VAL A 140 -26.94 4.16 -3.21
C VAL A 140 -27.26 3.29 -2.01
N LYS A 141 -27.17 1.98 -2.17
CA LYS A 141 -27.40 1.00 -1.10
C LYS A 141 -26.13 0.72 -0.32
N GLU A 142 -26.29 0.13 0.84
CA GLU A 142 -25.16 -0.37 1.61
C GLU A 142 -24.34 -1.38 0.79
N ARG A 143 -23.04 -1.38 0.98
CA ARG A 143 -22.04 -2.16 0.21
C ARG A 143 -21.84 -1.72 -1.25
N GLU A 144 -22.61 -0.76 -1.74
CA GLU A 144 -22.32 -0.12 -3.01
C GLU A 144 -21.22 0.97 -2.85
N PRO A 145 -20.52 1.32 -3.94
CA PRO A 145 -19.53 2.39 -3.92
C PRO A 145 -20.12 3.73 -3.46
N ILE A 146 -19.48 4.32 -2.47
CA ILE A 146 -19.81 5.67 -1.97
C ILE A 146 -18.74 6.67 -2.39
N PHE A 147 -17.50 6.21 -2.47
CA PHE A 147 -16.35 7.07 -2.67
C PHE A 147 -15.29 6.32 -3.48
N SER A 148 -14.83 6.90 -4.58
CA SER A 148 -13.88 6.24 -5.48
C SER A 148 -12.78 7.17 -5.93
N PHE A 149 -11.55 6.63 -5.98
CA PHE A 149 -10.41 7.28 -6.61
C PHE A 149 -10.27 6.74 -8.04
N VAL A 150 -10.32 7.63 -9.03
CA VAL A 150 -10.18 7.29 -10.44
C VAL A 150 -9.05 8.14 -11.03
N PHE A 151 -7.96 7.49 -11.39
CA PHE A 151 -6.77 8.17 -11.92
C PHE A 151 -6.52 7.92 -13.41
N GLN A 152 -7.30 7.03 -14.02
CA GLN A 152 -7.34 6.85 -15.46
C GLN A 152 -8.36 7.83 -16.07
N ASP A 153 -8.13 8.21 -17.30
CA ASP A 153 -9.02 9.11 -18.05
C ASP A 153 -9.33 10.43 -17.32
N MET A 154 -8.34 10.94 -16.59
CA MET A 154 -8.48 12.18 -15.79
C MET A 154 -8.87 13.39 -16.63
N ASP A 155 -8.41 13.47 -17.85
CA ASP A 155 -8.74 14.51 -18.83
C ASP A 155 -10.19 14.47 -19.32
N LYS A 156 -10.90 13.38 -19.03
CA LYS A 156 -12.35 13.23 -19.31
C LYS A 156 -13.22 13.58 -18.13
N ILE A 157 -12.63 13.93 -16.99
CA ILE A 157 -13.34 14.22 -15.77
C ILE A 157 -13.74 15.69 -15.75
N ASP A 158 -15.04 15.97 -15.76
CA ASP A 158 -15.59 17.29 -15.56
C ASP A 158 -16.10 17.44 -14.13
N TYR A 159 -15.31 18.11 -13.32
CA TYR A 159 -15.67 18.40 -11.92
C TYR A 159 -16.61 19.59 -11.78
N ALA A 160 -16.76 20.39 -12.82
CA ALA A 160 -17.60 21.59 -12.87
C ALA A 160 -19.03 21.29 -13.34
N GLY A 161 -19.40 20.01 -13.49
CA GLY A 161 -20.72 19.59 -13.89
C GLY A 161 -21.81 20.19 -12.99
N GLU A 162 -23.01 20.35 -13.53
CA GLU A 162 -24.15 21.09 -12.95
C GLU A 162 -24.43 20.68 -11.48
N GLY A 163 -24.06 21.54 -10.56
CA GLY A 163 -24.28 21.34 -9.13
C GLY A 163 -23.61 20.04 -8.62
N SER A 164 -24.37 19.14 -8.02
CA SER A 164 -23.91 17.83 -7.57
C SER A 164 -23.78 16.77 -8.67
N LYS A 165 -24.03 17.15 -9.92
CA LYS A 165 -24.00 16.25 -11.07
C LYS A 165 -22.69 16.41 -11.84
N SER A 166 -21.64 15.78 -11.37
CA SER A 166 -20.43 15.68 -12.17
C SER A 166 -20.64 14.66 -13.29
N ASN A 167 -19.83 14.75 -14.35
CA ASN A 167 -19.78 13.73 -15.39
C ASN A 167 -19.21 12.39 -14.88
N LEU A 168 -18.64 12.38 -13.69
CA LEU A 168 -18.29 11.18 -12.95
C LEU A 168 -19.47 10.71 -12.12
N GLY A 169 -19.66 9.45 -12.07
CA GLY A 169 -20.79 8.84 -11.41
C GLY A 169 -21.74 8.22 -12.41
N ALA A 170 -23.00 8.24 -12.10
CA ALA A 170 -23.98 7.63 -12.96
C ALA A 170 -24.04 8.28 -14.35
N GLY A 171 -23.85 7.49 -15.36
CA GLY A 171 -24.02 7.88 -16.75
C GLY A 171 -22.75 8.22 -17.51
N THR A 172 -21.66 8.63 -16.88
CA THR A 172 -20.42 8.89 -17.59
C THR A 172 -19.45 7.70 -17.51
N LEU A 173 -19.34 7.12 -16.33
CA LEU A 173 -18.67 5.84 -16.15
C LEU A 173 -19.75 4.81 -15.81
N PRO A 174 -19.99 3.83 -16.65
CA PRO A 174 -21.11 2.90 -16.49
C PRO A 174 -21.12 2.21 -15.12
N GLY A 175 -22.26 2.23 -14.47
CA GLY A 175 -22.47 1.59 -13.17
C GLY A 175 -21.91 2.36 -11.97
N ARG A 176 -21.43 3.59 -12.15
CA ARG A 176 -20.92 4.40 -11.03
C ARG A 176 -21.99 5.39 -10.55
N ALA A 177 -22.18 5.39 -9.25
CA ALA A 177 -23.11 6.27 -8.54
C ALA A 177 -22.47 6.88 -7.28
N ASP A 178 -21.14 6.86 -7.19
CA ASP A 178 -20.37 7.29 -6.05
C ASP A 178 -19.77 8.70 -6.24
N TRP A 179 -19.27 9.28 -5.16
CA TRP A 179 -18.34 10.41 -5.27
C TRP A 179 -17.04 9.93 -5.87
N VAL A 180 -16.56 10.64 -6.87
CA VAL A 180 -15.34 10.27 -7.59
C VAL A 180 -14.29 11.37 -7.45
N LEU A 181 -13.10 10.97 -7.08
CA LEU A 181 -11.94 11.81 -6.89
C LEU A 181 -10.85 11.46 -7.89
N GLY A 182 -10.33 12.48 -8.52
CA GLY A 182 -9.17 12.36 -9.37
C GLY A 182 -7.86 12.62 -8.63
N LEU A 183 -6.76 12.56 -9.38
CA LEU A 183 -5.42 12.80 -8.84
C LEU A 183 -5.28 14.22 -8.26
N ASP A 184 -5.94 15.19 -8.87
CA ASP A 184 -5.99 16.59 -8.46
C ASP A 184 -6.72 16.82 -7.12
N ALA A 185 -7.51 15.84 -6.67
CA ALA A 185 -8.16 15.88 -5.36
C ALA A 185 -7.36 15.18 -4.26
N VAL A 186 -6.32 14.45 -4.60
CA VAL A 186 -5.48 13.74 -3.61
C VAL A 186 -4.66 14.74 -2.80
N GLY A 187 -4.77 14.65 -1.50
CA GLY A 187 -4.00 15.47 -0.57
C GLY A 187 -3.73 14.72 0.73
N ARG A 188 -3.18 15.41 1.73
CA ARG A 188 -2.84 14.81 3.01
C ARG A 188 -4.05 14.19 3.72
N TYR A 189 -5.24 14.73 3.50
CA TYR A 189 -6.45 14.31 4.21
C TYR A 189 -7.31 13.31 3.43
N VAL A 190 -7.08 13.18 2.12
CA VAL A 190 -7.86 12.33 1.22
C VAL A 190 -6.91 11.67 0.23
N TYR A 191 -6.76 10.37 0.31
CA TYR A 191 -5.88 9.57 -0.54
C TYR A 191 -6.30 8.09 -0.50
N PRO A 192 -5.95 7.28 -1.50
CA PRO A 192 -6.19 5.84 -1.45
C PRO A 192 -5.51 5.21 -0.23
N GLY A 193 -6.28 4.54 0.61
CA GLY A 193 -5.78 3.84 1.78
C GLY A 193 -4.98 2.58 1.41
N LEU A 194 -4.24 2.04 2.36
CA LEU A 194 -3.45 0.84 2.13
C LEU A 194 -4.31 -0.43 2.32
N TRP A 195 -4.64 -1.09 1.22
CA TRP A 195 -5.32 -2.39 1.22
C TRP A 195 -4.36 -3.53 1.60
N LYS A 196 -3.22 -3.59 0.93
CA LYS A 196 -2.28 -4.71 0.97
C LYS A 196 -1.93 -5.15 2.39
N LEU A 197 -1.76 -4.19 3.28
CA LEU A 197 -1.38 -4.39 4.66
C LEU A 197 -2.43 -3.85 5.63
N GLY A 198 -3.67 -3.74 5.21
CA GLY A 198 -4.78 -3.29 6.05
C GLY A 198 -5.02 -4.23 7.24
N PRO A 199 -5.71 -3.75 8.28
CA PRO A 199 -6.03 -4.56 9.44
C PRO A 199 -6.82 -5.80 9.03
N TYR A 200 -6.46 -6.93 9.65
CA TYR A 200 -7.08 -8.22 9.36
C TYR A 200 -7.27 -9.01 10.65
N ARG A 201 -8.48 -9.49 10.83
CA ARG A 201 -8.80 -10.40 11.92
C ARG A 201 -9.74 -11.50 11.42
N THR A 202 -9.53 -12.71 11.91
CA THR A 202 -10.35 -13.87 11.60
C THR A 202 -11.35 -14.19 12.71
N ASP A 203 -11.08 -13.73 13.93
CA ASP A 203 -12.00 -13.83 15.05
C ASP A 203 -13.10 -12.77 14.92
N ASN A 204 -14.31 -13.07 15.19
CA ASN A 204 -15.42 -12.11 15.29
C ASN A 204 -15.66 -11.69 16.75
N GLY A 205 -14.61 -11.73 17.58
CA GLY A 205 -14.67 -11.31 18.97
C GLY A 205 -15.03 -9.83 19.13
N SER A 206 -15.21 -9.37 20.37
CA SER A 206 -15.63 -8.00 20.68
C SER A 206 -14.67 -6.93 20.16
N GLY A 207 -13.41 -7.27 19.92
CA GLY A 207 -12.41 -6.37 19.31
C GLY A 207 -12.35 -6.40 17.80
N ALA A 208 -13.00 -7.35 17.13
CA ALA A 208 -12.86 -7.56 15.68
C ALA A 208 -13.34 -6.38 14.83
N GLY A 209 -14.31 -5.62 15.30
CA GLY A 209 -14.79 -4.41 14.65
C GLY A 209 -13.95 -3.16 14.91
N GLN A 210 -12.92 -3.26 15.73
CA GLN A 210 -12.11 -2.11 16.13
C GLN A 210 -10.85 -1.99 15.27
N PRO A 211 -10.71 -0.96 14.43
CA PRO A 211 -9.53 -0.78 13.58
C PRO A 211 -8.23 -0.48 14.35
N ASN A 212 -8.31 -0.28 15.65
CA ASN A 212 -7.15 -0.13 16.51
C ASN A 212 -6.79 -1.42 17.27
N ALA A 213 -7.58 -2.47 17.12
CA ALA A 213 -7.22 -3.78 17.68
C ALA A 213 -5.99 -4.34 16.95
N GLY A 214 -5.26 -5.21 17.60
CA GLY A 214 -4.14 -5.92 17.01
C GLY A 214 -4.56 -6.66 15.74
N SER A 215 -3.68 -6.77 14.78
CA SER A 215 -3.89 -7.54 13.57
C SER A 215 -3.54 -9.02 13.80
N THR A 216 -4.31 -9.92 13.23
CA THR A 216 -3.95 -11.33 13.12
C THR A 216 -3.33 -11.66 11.77
N ARG A 217 -2.94 -10.63 11.01
CA ARG A 217 -2.23 -10.78 9.74
C ARG A 217 -0.82 -11.28 10.01
N PRO A 218 -0.39 -12.40 9.41
CA PRO A 218 0.98 -12.84 9.47
C PRO A 218 1.92 -11.81 8.83
N TYR A 219 3.10 -11.67 9.41
CA TYR A 219 4.15 -10.80 8.85
C TYR A 219 5.07 -11.61 7.96
N ASN A 220 5.14 -11.26 6.69
CA ASN A 220 6.02 -11.92 5.72
C ASN A 220 7.46 -11.43 5.89
N ILE A 221 8.35 -12.33 6.30
CA ILE A 221 9.78 -12.04 6.48
C ILE A 221 10.52 -12.23 5.16
N ALA A 222 10.21 -13.28 4.40
CA ALA A 222 10.82 -13.54 3.10
C ALA A 222 9.78 -14.08 2.10
N LYS A 223 9.85 -13.55 0.87
CA LYS A 223 8.97 -13.94 -0.23
C LYS A 223 9.79 -14.42 -1.42
N PHE A 224 9.21 -15.34 -2.18
CA PHE A 224 9.87 -15.88 -3.37
C PHE A 224 10.10 -14.82 -4.46
N SER A 225 9.23 -13.80 -4.53
CA SER A 225 9.41 -12.65 -5.43
C SER A 225 10.70 -11.88 -5.15
N GLU A 226 11.17 -11.85 -3.90
CA GLU A 226 12.44 -11.22 -3.56
C GLU A 226 13.61 -11.96 -4.20
N LEU A 227 13.60 -13.29 -4.21
CA LEU A 227 14.67 -14.08 -4.83
C LEU A 227 14.79 -13.82 -6.33
N TYR A 228 13.67 -13.62 -7.04
CA TYR A 228 13.70 -13.22 -8.45
C TYR A 228 14.36 -11.86 -8.64
N LEU A 229 14.07 -10.89 -7.78
CA LEU A 229 14.62 -9.54 -7.88
C LEU A 229 16.08 -9.48 -7.44
N VAL A 230 16.48 -10.27 -6.44
CA VAL A 230 17.90 -10.45 -6.07
C VAL A 230 18.68 -11.08 -7.22
N ALA A 231 18.15 -12.12 -7.85
CA ALA A 231 18.81 -12.76 -9.00
C ALA A 231 18.88 -11.82 -10.21
N ALA A 232 17.84 -11.03 -10.45
CA ALA A 232 17.83 -10.03 -11.53
C ALA A 232 18.85 -8.92 -11.28
N GLU A 233 18.98 -8.46 -10.05
CA GLU A 233 19.99 -7.47 -9.65
C GLU A 233 21.39 -8.04 -9.82
N ALA A 234 21.65 -9.24 -9.33
CA ALA A 234 22.94 -9.91 -9.52
C ALA A 234 23.32 -10.05 -11.00
N ALA A 235 22.34 -10.36 -11.87
CA ALA A 235 22.57 -10.43 -13.31
C ALA A 235 22.87 -9.05 -13.94
N VAL A 236 22.24 -7.97 -13.46
CA VAL A 236 22.57 -6.58 -13.87
C VAL A 236 24.00 -6.23 -13.45
N GLU A 237 24.42 -6.65 -12.28
CA GLU A 237 25.80 -6.45 -11.76
C GLU A 237 26.83 -7.40 -12.39
N GLY A 238 26.45 -8.20 -13.37
CA GLY A 238 27.35 -9.03 -14.17
C GLY A 238 27.49 -10.48 -13.70
N ALA A 239 26.71 -10.92 -12.73
CA ALA A 239 26.72 -12.33 -12.32
C ALA A 239 26.08 -13.22 -13.37
N ALA A 240 26.66 -14.37 -13.62
CA ALA A 240 26.03 -15.41 -14.44
C ALA A 240 24.92 -16.10 -13.65
N THR A 241 23.71 -16.14 -14.20
CA THR A 241 22.60 -16.88 -13.59
C THR A 241 22.71 -18.36 -13.93
N GLN A 242 22.53 -19.26 -12.96
CA GLN A 242 22.61 -20.71 -13.19
C GLN A 242 21.59 -21.21 -14.21
N ALA A 243 20.44 -20.58 -14.30
CA ALA A 243 19.37 -20.92 -15.25
C ALA A 243 19.58 -20.29 -16.64
N GLY A 244 20.68 -19.55 -16.88
CA GLY A 244 20.88 -18.83 -18.15
C GLY A 244 19.84 -17.75 -18.43
N LYS A 245 19.16 -17.27 -17.41
CA LYS A 245 18.12 -16.25 -17.54
C LYS A 245 18.72 -14.86 -17.43
N SER A 246 18.30 -13.96 -18.31
CA SER A 246 18.65 -12.54 -18.18
C SER A 246 17.91 -11.89 -17.00
N ALA A 247 18.39 -10.72 -16.56
CA ALA A 247 17.69 -9.91 -15.57
C ALA A 247 16.26 -9.59 -16.01
N ARG A 248 16.06 -9.31 -17.30
CA ARG A 248 14.73 -9.09 -17.91
C ARG A 248 13.83 -10.32 -17.79
N ASP A 249 14.36 -11.52 -18.05
CA ASP A 249 13.57 -12.76 -17.95
C ASP A 249 13.10 -12.99 -16.52
N LEU A 250 13.97 -12.73 -15.53
CA LEU A 250 13.68 -12.89 -14.11
C LEU A 250 12.61 -11.91 -13.63
N VAL A 251 12.73 -10.64 -14.01
CA VAL A 251 11.71 -9.61 -13.71
C VAL A 251 10.39 -9.93 -14.39
N ASN A 252 10.43 -10.43 -15.62
CA ASN A 252 9.22 -10.76 -16.38
C ASN A 252 8.40 -11.90 -15.77
N VAL A 253 8.97 -12.76 -14.95
CA VAL A 253 8.18 -13.74 -14.18
C VAL A 253 7.19 -13.00 -13.25
N LEU A 254 7.66 -11.97 -12.56
CA LEU A 254 6.83 -11.19 -11.65
C LEU A 254 5.85 -10.28 -12.40
N ARG A 255 6.29 -9.69 -13.49
CA ARG A 255 5.45 -8.82 -14.31
C ARG A 255 4.33 -9.61 -15.02
N ALA A 256 4.61 -10.79 -15.52
CA ALA A 256 3.58 -11.69 -16.07
C ALA A 256 2.54 -12.06 -15.00
N ARG A 257 2.99 -12.36 -13.78
CA ARG A 257 2.07 -12.60 -12.67
C ARG A 257 1.23 -11.36 -12.36
N ALA A 258 1.85 -10.18 -12.31
CA ALA A 258 1.17 -8.94 -12.02
C ALA A 258 0.11 -8.57 -13.09
N GLY A 259 0.29 -9.03 -14.32
CA GLY A 259 -0.69 -8.88 -15.40
C GLY A 259 -1.92 -9.78 -15.27
N ARG A 260 -1.89 -10.78 -14.39
CA ARG A 260 -3.03 -11.70 -14.18
C ARG A 260 -3.92 -11.22 -13.07
N TRP A 261 -5.09 -10.75 -13.44
CA TRP A 261 -6.11 -10.31 -12.50
C TRP A 261 -7.09 -11.45 -12.25
N THR A 262 -7.17 -11.90 -11.03
CA THR A 262 -8.15 -12.92 -10.61
C THR A 262 -9.16 -12.36 -9.62
N TYR A 263 -8.87 -11.20 -9.08
CA TYR A 263 -9.75 -10.44 -8.21
C TYR A 263 -9.53 -8.94 -8.45
N SER A 264 -10.60 -8.16 -8.41
CA SER A 264 -10.53 -6.70 -8.37
C SER A 264 -11.04 -6.19 -7.02
N ASN A 265 -10.16 -5.54 -6.27
CA ASN A 265 -10.53 -4.93 -5.00
C ASN A 265 -11.47 -3.74 -5.22
N ALA A 266 -11.25 -2.97 -6.28
CA ALA A 266 -12.13 -1.86 -6.65
C ALA A 266 -13.54 -2.34 -6.99
N GLU A 267 -13.67 -3.42 -7.74
CA GLU A 267 -14.97 -4.00 -8.11
C GLU A 267 -15.54 -4.94 -7.03
N TYR A 268 -14.70 -5.35 -6.08
CA TYR A 268 -15.02 -6.26 -4.98
C TYR A 268 -15.55 -7.62 -5.47
N LYS A 269 -14.95 -8.15 -6.51
CA LYS A 269 -15.34 -9.43 -7.13
C LYS A 269 -14.19 -10.16 -7.77
N GLU A 270 -14.39 -11.45 -8.01
CA GLU A 270 -13.53 -12.24 -8.87
C GLU A 270 -13.62 -11.74 -10.30
N VAL A 271 -12.48 -11.69 -10.98
CA VAL A 271 -12.34 -11.32 -12.38
C VAL A 271 -11.39 -12.31 -13.04
N ASP A 272 -11.43 -12.39 -14.37
CA ASP A 272 -10.51 -13.18 -15.17
C ASP A 272 -9.98 -12.26 -16.28
N ARG A 273 -8.83 -11.63 -16.02
CA ARG A 273 -8.16 -10.73 -16.97
C ARG A 273 -6.70 -11.12 -17.06
N ASP A 274 -6.19 -11.26 -18.26
CA ASP A 274 -4.78 -11.59 -18.47
C ASP A 274 -4.10 -10.55 -19.38
N PHE A 275 -3.31 -9.70 -18.75
CA PHE A 275 -2.45 -8.69 -19.37
C PHE A 275 -0.96 -9.10 -19.24
N SER A 276 -0.67 -10.38 -19.06
CA SER A 276 0.71 -10.87 -18.87
C SER A 276 1.60 -10.54 -20.06
N ALA A 277 1.04 -10.58 -21.28
CA ALA A 277 1.77 -10.27 -22.51
C ALA A 277 2.14 -8.79 -22.58
N GLU A 278 1.18 -7.90 -22.27
CA GLU A 278 1.37 -6.45 -22.25
C GLU A 278 2.41 -6.06 -21.18
N MET A 279 2.29 -6.63 -19.98
CA MET A 279 3.22 -6.39 -18.88
C MET A 279 4.65 -6.80 -19.23
N THR A 280 4.83 -7.96 -19.85
CA THR A 280 6.17 -8.44 -20.23
C THR A 280 6.72 -7.74 -21.46
N ALA A 281 5.88 -7.36 -22.41
CA ALA A 281 6.28 -6.58 -23.58
C ALA A 281 6.73 -5.15 -23.20
N ALA A 282 6.12 -4.54 -22.20
CA ALA A 282 6.47 -3.22 -21.70
C ALA A 282 7.82 -3.19 -20.95
N THR A 283 8.42 -4.33 -20.64
CA THR A 283 9.76 -4.38 -20.03
C THR A 283 10.82 -4.06 -21.07
N PRO A 284 11.69 -3.05 -20.86
CA PRO A 284 12.78 -2.72 -21.77
C PRO A 284 13.66 -3.93 -22.10
N ALA A 285 14.23 -3.93 -23.29
CA ALA A 285 15.12 -5.02 -23.72
C ALA A 285 16.35 -5.16 -22.80
N THR A 286 16.88 -4.03 -22.35
CA THR A 286 17.94 -3.96 -21.35
C THR A 286 17.41 -3.22 -20.14
N ILE A 287 17.62 -3.78 -18.95
CA ILE A 287 17.26 -3.19 -17.67
C ILE A 287 18.50 -2.98 -16.82
N ASP A 288 18.43 -1.99 -15.96
CA ASP A 288 19.50 -1.60 -15.04
C ASP A 288 19.02 -1.71 -13.58
N ILE A 289 19.88 -1.32 -12.66
CA ILE A 289 19.56 -1.32 -11.23
C ILE A 289 18.38 -0.42 -10.91
N ASN A 290 18.22 0.70 -11.61
CA ASN A 290 17.11 1.62 -11.36
C ASN A 290 15.77 0.98 -11.74
N TYR A 291 15.72 0.27 -12.87
CA TYR A 291 14.52 -0.48 -13.24
C TYR A 291 14.14 -1.54 -12.19
N ILE A 292 15.15 -2.24 -11.64
CA ILE A 292 14.93 -3.23 -10.58
C ILE A 292 14.43 -2.56 -9.30
N LEU A 293 14.99 -1.44 -8.93
CA LEU A 293 14.53 -0.67 -7.76
C LEU A 293 13.09 -0.18 -7.91
N ASP A 294 12.69 0.21 -9.13
CA ASP A 294 11.31 0.57 -9.44
C ASP A 294 10.37 -0.64 -9.37
N GLU A 295 10.80 -1.79 -9.86
CA GLU A 295 10.03 -3.04 -9.76
C GLU A 295 9.89 -3.48 -8.30
N ARG A 296 10.96 -3.37 -7.50
CA ARG A 296 10.92 -3.60 -6.05
C ARG A 296 9.95 -2.66 -5.34
N SER A 297 9.86 -1.40 -5.77
CA SER A 297 8.91 -0.43 -5.21
C SER A 297 7.46 -0.87 -5.41
N ARG A 298 7.12 -1.40 -6.58
CA ARG A 298 5.78 -1.94 -6.88
C ARG A 298 5.50 -3.21 -6.09
N GLU A 299 6.46 -4.13 -6.09
CA GLU A 299 6.31 -5.45 -5.46
C GLU A 299 6.22 -5.38 -3.94
N PHE A 300 7.03 -4.54 -3.31
CA PHE A 300 7.19 -4.48 -1.85
C PHE A 300 6.65 -3.20 -1.22
N TYR A 301 5.76 -2.48 -1.91
CA TYR A 301 5.19 -1.27 -1.35
C TYR A 301 4.58 -1.50 0.04
N GLY A 302 4.99 -0.68 1.02
CA GLY A 302 4.54 -0.77 2.41
C GLY A 302 5.20 -1.85 3.26
N GLU A 303 6.05 -2.73 2.68
CA GLU A 303 6.65 -3.87 3.38
C GLU A 303 8.01 -3.56 4.03
N GLY A 304 8.44 -2.29 4.04
CA GLY A 304 9.64 -1.87 4.78
C GLY A 304 10.98 -2.01 4.04
N TYR A 305 10.99 -2.54 2.81
CA TYR A 305 12.24 -2.79 2.07
C TYR A 305 12.93 -1.54 1.50
N ARG A 306 12.17 -0.47 1.22
CA ARG A 306 12.69 0.66 0.40
C ARG A 306 13.90 1.36 0.98
N TRP A 307 13.88 1.64 2.29
CA TRP A 307 15.06 2.24 2.95
C TRP A 307 16.30 1.39 2.74
N PHE A 308 16.18 0.10 3.00
CA PHE A 308 17.27 -0.85 2.88
C PHE A 308 17.79 -0.93 1.44
N ASP A 309 16.90 -0.97 0.46
CA ASP A 309 17.25 -0.98 -0.95
C ASP A 309 18.06 0.26 -1.34
N LEU A 310 17.61 1.45 -0.97
CA LEU A 310 18.28 2.69 -1.34
C LEU A 310 19.63 2.89 -0.65
N VAL A 311 19.77 2.40 0.58
CA VAL A 311 21.04 2.47 1.31
C VAL A 311 22.07 1.51 0.68
N ARG A 312 21.73 0.24 0.49
CA ARG A 312 22.68 -0.77 -0.03
C ARG A 312 23.11 -0.50 -1.48
N THR A 313 22.22 0.08 -2.29
CA THR A 313 22.54 0.44 -3.69
C THR A 313 23.12 1.84 -3.84
N GLN A 314 23.28 2.60 -2.77
CA GLN A 314 23.75 3.99 -2.76
C GLN A 314 22.90 4.93 -3.64
N LYS A 315 21.58 4.66 -3.72
CA LYS A 315 20.65 5.37 -4.59
C LYS A 315 19.69 6.32 -3.85
N TRP A 316 19.94 6.58 -2.58
CA TRP A 316 19.04 7.39 -1.78
C TRP A 316 18.92 8.82 -2.30
N ASN A 317 20.04 9.44 -2.67
CA ASN A 317 20.04 10.80 -3.24
C ASN A 317 19.27 10.88 -4.57
N GLU A 318 19.29 9.81 -5.37
CA GLU A 318 18.61 9.78 -6.66
C GLU A 318 17.08 9.61 -6.50
N TYR A 319 16.64 8.81 -5.54
CA TYR A 319 15.23 8.43 -5.40
C TYR A 319 14.45 9.17 -4.32
N ALA A 320 15.12 9.80 -3.38
CA ALA A 320 14.47 10.39 -2.21
C ALA A 320 15.01 11.78 -1.83
N ASP A 321 15.73 12.46 -2.72
CA ASP A 321 16.19 13.82 -2.52
C ASP A 321 15.01 14.80 -2.47
N SER A 322 13.97 14.55 -3.23
CA SER A 322 12.75 15.36 -3.25
C SER A 322 11.49 14.53 -3.46
N TYR A 323 10.38 15.08 -3.05
CA TYR A 323 9.06 14.47 -3.24
C TYR A 323 7.97 15.55 -3.27
N VAL A 324 6.86 15.24 -3.94
CA VAL A 324 5.72 16.13 -4.07
C VAL A 324 4.59 15.63 -3.18
N ILE A 325 4.13 16.50 -2.30
CA ILE A 325 2.93 16.27 -1.48
C ILE A 325 1.91 17.36 -1.72
N CYS A 326 0.66 17.08 -1.41
CA CYS A 326 -0.40 18.07 -1.38
C CYS A 326 -0.64 18.55 0.05
N GLY A 327 -1.06 19.80 0.19
CA GLY A 327 -1.17 20.52 1.44
C GLY A 327 -2.23 20.02 2.41
N GLY A 328 -2.84 20.96 3.12
CA GLY A 328 -3.79 20.71 4.18
C GLY A 328 -5.19 20.32 3.69
N LYS A 329 -6.14 20.22 4.63
CA LYS A 329 -7.54 19.90 4.35
C LYS A 329 -8.15 20.95 3.41
N GLY A 330 -8.71 20.47 2.28
CA GLY A 330 -9.31 21.32 1.27
C GLY A 330 -8.30 22.07 0.39
N ASP A 331 -7.01 21.78 0.53
CA ASP A 331 -5.94 22.37 -0.24
C ASP A 331 -5.26 21.30 -1.10
N HIS A 332 -5.54 21.31 -2.39
CA HIS A 332 -4.81 20.57 -3.37
C HIS A 332 -3.79 21.48 -4.05
N ASN A 333 -2.79 21.89 -3.31
CA ASN A 333 -1.68 22.66 -3.79
C ASN A 333 -0.39 21.82 -3.71
N PRO A 334 0.03 21.17 -4.81
CA PRO A 334 1.22 20.34 -4.82
C PRO A 334 2.47 21.14 -4.48
N GLN A 335 3.23 20.69 -3.51
CA GLN A 335 4.47 21.32 -3.05
C GLN A 335 5.60 20.31 -3.13
N THR A 336 6.74 20.75 -3.66
CA THR A 336 7.96 19.94 -3.66
C THR A 336 8.73 20.20 -2.39
N TYR A 337 9.03 19.13 -1.67
CA TYR A 337 9.91 19.15 -0.52
C TYR A 337 11.23 18.47 -0.89
N SER A 338 12.33 19.19 -0.67
CA SER A 338 13.67 18.65 -0.85
C SER A 338 14.24 18.19 0.48
N ARG A 339 15.06 17.16 0.41
CA ARG A 339 15.85 16.65 1.53
C ARG A 339 17.31 16.83 1.22
N THR A 340 18.07 17.20 2.21
CA THR A 340 19.53 17.13 2.15
C THR A 340 19.94 15.75 2.64
N ILE A 341 20.44 14.90 1.73
CA ILE A 341 20.91 13.57 2.07
C ILE A 341 22.43 13.58 2.05
N GLU A 342 23.01 13.55 3.23
CA GLU A 342 24.45 13.55 3.45
C GLU A 342 25.00 12.11 3.48
N ALA A 343 26.29 11.96 3.32
CA ALA A 343 26.94 10.64 3.31
C ALA A 343 26.67 9.85 4.61
N PHE A 344 26.60 10.51 5.71
CA PHE A 344 26.35 9.87 7.00
C PHE A 344 24.92 9.31 7.14
N HIS A 345 23.95 9.81 6.39
CA HIS A 345 22.58 9.28 6.40
C HIS A 345 22.49 7.84 5.88
N TYR A 346 23.48 7.38 5.13
CA TYR A 346 23.61 5.97 4.73
C TYR A 346 24.01 5.04 5.87
N LEU A 347 24.45 5.60 6.97
CA LEU A 347 24.73 4.90 8.22
C LEU A 347 23.64 5.24 9.24
N ARG A 348 23.54 4.45 10.30
CA ARG A 348 22.72 4.80 11.45
C ARG A 348 23.62 5.24 12.61
N PRO A 349 23.15 6.12 13.48
CA PRO A 349 23.91 6.41 14.69
C PRO A 349 24.04 5.17 15.54
N ILE A 350 25.20 4.99 16.15
CA ILE A 350 25.36 4.01 17.22
C ILE A 350 24.49 4.49 18.40
N PRO A 351 23.60 3.62 18.94
CA PRO A 351 22.70 4.02 19.99
C PRO A 351 23.45 4.58 21.21
N GLN A 352 22.94 5.66 21.80
CA GLN A 352 23.56 6.29 22.96
C GLN A 352 23.78 5.30 24.13
N GLY A 353 22.80 4.42 24.38
CA GLY A 353 22.93 3.40 25.44
C GLY A 353 24.08 2.41 25.19
N GLN A 354 24.49 2.19 23.95
CA GLN A 354 25.69 1.42 23.63
C GLN A 354 26.95 2.20 24.02
N LEU A 355 27.02 3.47 23.66
CA LEU A 355 28.14 4.35 23.98
C LEU A 355 28.29 4.54 25.50
N ASP A 356 27.20 4.71 26.22
CA ASP A 356 27.20 4.89 27.67
C ASP A 356 27.65 3.62 28.42
N GLY A 357 27.42 2.46 27.83
CA GLY A 357 27.88 1.17 28.38
C GLY A 357 29.35 0.85 28.10
N MET A 358 30.07 1.71 27.37
CA MET A 358 31.48 1.50 27.03
C MET A 358 32.40 2.26 28.00
N GLU A 359 33.46 1.60 28.47
CA GLU A 359 34.52 2.24 29.24
C GLU A 359 35.43 3.08 28.35
N MET A 360 34.93 4.22 27.87
CA MET A 360 35.62 5.12 26.95
C MET A 360 35.48 6.56 27.45
N THR A 361 36.48 7.40 27.12
CA THR A 361 36.35 8.86 27.27
C THR A 361 35.31 9.41 26.27
N GLU A 362 34.86 10.63 26.44
CA GLU A 362 33.93 11.25 25.51
C GLU A 362 34.57 11.40 24.10
N GLU A 363 35.86 11.76 24.04
CA GLU A 363 36.60 11.84 22.77
C GLU A 363 36.66 10.47 22.05
N GLU A 364 36.83 9.38 22.78
CA GLU A 364 36.82 8.03 22.23
C GLU A 364 35.44 7.61 21.77
N LYS A 365 34.38 7.97 22.50
CA LYS A 365 32.99 7.73 22.10
C LYS A 365 32.62 8.53 20.84
N ASP A 366 33.09 9.78 20.73
CA ASP A 366 32.90 10.62 19.56
C ASP A 366 33.60 10.01 18.34
N ALA A 367 34.83 9.53 18.50
CA ALA A 367 35.56 8.85 17.45
C ALA A 367 34.96 7.47 17.06
N TYR A 368 34.27 6.81 17.98
CA TYR A 368 33.61 5.54 17.73
C TYR A 368 32.24 5.69 17.05
N GLN A 369 31.57 6.83 17.26
CA GLN A 369 30.29 7.10 16.61
C GLN A 369 30.45 7.22 15.09
N ASN A 370 29.41 6.83 14.36
CA ASN A 370 29.39 7.05 12.92
C ASN A 370 29.48 8.55 12.60
N PRO A 371 30.27 8.95 11.59
CA PRO A 371 30.48 10.35 11.23
C PRO A 371 29.16 11.12 11.03
N GLY A 372 29.11 12.37 11.48
CA GLY A 372 27.96 13.27 11.33
C GLY A 372 26.85 13.10 12.38
N TYR A 373 27.03 12.26 13.40
CA TYR A 373 26.07 12.06 14.48
C TYR A 373 26.51 12.61 15.84
N ARG A 374 27.74 13.06 15.94
CA ARG A 374 28.27 13.83 17.07
C ARG A 374 29.13 14.95 16.50
N ASP A 375 28.56 16.13 16.47
CA ASP A 375 29.24 17.40 16.16
C ASP A 375 29.00 18.39 17.31
#